data_1172504c6d2bb61b54ba8e23d33a11ec
#
_entry.id   1172504c6d2bb61b54ba8e23d33a11ec
#
_cell.length_a   1.000
_cell.length_b   1.000
_cell.length_c   1.000
_cell.angle_alpha   90.00
_cell.angle_beta   90.00
_cell.angle_gamma   90.00
#
_symmetry.space_group_name_H-M   'P 1'
#
loop_
_entity.id
_entity.type
_entity.pdbx_description
1 polymer ?
#
loop_
_entity_poly.entity_id
_entity_poly.type
_entity_poly.pdbx_seq_one_letter_code
_entity_poly.pdbx_strand_id
1 'polypeptide(L)'
;MLKLTLLIALASAGLVVLPGCADADAPAGTLGFHLDRGGNFEIYVSEPGGSSRADLSANLPWDGFPVWSPDGSRIAFYRPQEGNYDIFLAQVDGSSVVSLTDDPAADAFPTWSPDGSRIAFYSDRDGNGDVYVMNRDGSGVLRLTDDPGADFPYAWSPDGTRISFGSLRHGNLEIYVMRADGSDQARLTDHPGADLGPVWSPDGTSIAFESDRTGDGDIYVMNAAGSRPVNVTVRPLRDGAPVWSPVGDRLAFVSQRDGDTELYVMDLTYSYLTRVTQSAREDAWPAWSPEGSRLAFVSNRDFNSEIYIANGDGSAQTRLTSDPAPDRGPAWSPDGSRIAFQSFREGQSEVYVVNVDGSGLTRLTGHLSAGSPALGDELSPAERSEP
;
A
#
# COMPACT_ATOMS: atom_id res chain seq x y z
N MET A 1 11.12 -8.24 18.96
CA MET A 1 11.84 -8.27 17.68
C MET A 1 11.36 -9.39 16.74
N LEU A 2 11.29 -10.66 17.12
CA LEU A 2 10.86 -11.73 16.19
C LEU A 2 9.41 -11.60 15.68
N LYS A 3 8.49 -11.05 16.47
CA LYS A 3 7.06 -10.89 16.09
C LYS A 3 6.83 -9.75 15.09
N LEU A 4 7.63 -8.69 15.16
CA LEU A 4 7.56 -7.56 14.21
C LEU A 4 8.14 -7.95 12.84
N THR A 5 9.17 -8.80 12.80
CA THR A 5 9.82 -9.27 11.58
C THR A 5 8.90 -10.14 10.71
N LEU A 6 7.95 -10.86 11.30
CA LEU A 6 7.01 -11.71 10.55
C LEU A 6 5.93 -10.89 9.82
N LEU A 7 5.49 -9.77 10.41
CA LEU A 7 4.54 -8.85 9.75
C LEU A 7 5.21 -8.00 8.65
N ILE A 8 6.48 -7.63 8.83
CA ILE A 8 7.28 -6.91 7.83
C ILE A 8 7.43 -7.74 6.54
N ALA A 9 7.50 -9.07 6.64
CA ALA A 9 7.62 -9.96 5.48
C ALA A 9 6.35 -10.05 4.62
N LEU A 10 5.18 -9.72 5.16
CA LEU A 10 3.89 -9.75 4.45
C LEU A 10 3.52 -8.43 3.77
N ALA A 11 4.19 -7.35 4.15
CA ALA A 11 3.93 -5.99 3.63
C ALA A 11 5.10 -5.44 2.79
N SER A 12 6.13 -6.25 2.54
CA SER A 12 7.25 -5.84 1.70
C SER A 12 6.85 -5.79 0.24
N ALA A 13 6.75 -4.58 -0.22
CA ALA A 13 6.75 -4.15 -1.61
C ALA A 13 5.36 -3.90 -2.23
N GLY A 14 4.96 -2.67 -2.22
CA GLY A 14 3.89 -2.18 -3.07
C GLY A 14 3.87 -0.67 -3.11
N LEU A 15 3.94 -0.12 -4.30
CA LEU A 15 3.52 1.25 -4.53
C LEU A 15 2.05 1.33 -4.13
N VAL A 16 1.74 1.97 -2.99
CA VAL A 16 0.36 2.18 -2.56
C VAL A 16 -0.11 3.49 -3.18
N VAL A 17 -0.73 3.40 -4.35
CA VAL A 17 -1.55 4.47 -4.89
C VAL A 17 -3.00 4.12 -4.60
N LEU A 18 -3.62 4.83 -3.68
CA LEU A 18 -5.05 4.75 -3.51
C LEU A 18 -5.75 5.63 -4.57
N PRO A 19 -6.87 5.18 -5.15
CA PRO A 19 -7.69 6.06 -5.96
C PRO A 19 -8.16 7.21 -5.05
N GLY A 20 -7.70 8.42 -5.33
CA GLY A 20 -8.21 9.62 -4.66
C GLY A 20 -9.70 9.71 -4.92
N CYS A 21 -10.52 9.76 -3.86
CA CYS A 21 -11.87 10.27 -3.97
C CYS A 21 -11.78 11.65 -4.60
N ALA A 22 -12.64 11.89 -5.61
CA ALA A 22 -12.70 13.15 -6.32
C ALA A 22 -13.25 14.24 -5.40
N ASP A 23 -12.38 14.87 -4.62
CA ASP A 23 -12.65 16.17 -4.02
C ASP A 23 -11.87 17.26 -4.78
N ALA A 24 -12.55 18.38 -5.00
CA ALA A 24 -12.20 19.38 -6.00
C ALA A 24 -10.92 20.20 -5.73
N ASP A 25 -10.18 19.93 -4.64
CA ASP A 25 -9.06 20.76 -4.19
C ASP A 25 -7.68 20.03 -4.20
N ALA A 26 -7.62 18.71 -4.40
CA ALA A 26 -6.35 18.04 -4.64
C ALA A 26 -6.03 18.05 -6.14
N PRO A 27 -4.80 18.39 -6.57
CA PRO A 27 -4.46 18.31 -7.98
C PRO A 27 -4.62 16.86 -8.44
N ALA A 28 -5.51 16.64 -9.39
CA ALA A 28 -5.87 15.33 -9.91
C ALA A 28 -4.61 14.56 -10.32
N GLY A 29 -4.34 13.45 -9.64
CA GLY A 29 -3.31 12.50 -10.02
C GLY A 29 -1.94 12.65 -9.31
N THR A 30 -1.85 13.30 -8.15
CA THR A 30 -0.62 13.28 -7.34
C THR A 30 -0.26 11.86 -6.90
N LEU A 31 1.02 11.50 -7.00
CA LEU A 31 1.55 10.18 -6.72
C LEU A 31 2.49 10.22 -5.52
N GLY A 32 2.31 9.33 -4.57
CA GLY A 32 3.23 9.12 -3.46
C GLY A 32 3.79 7.70 -3.47
N PHE A 33 5.02 7.55 -3.09
CA PHE A 33 5.72 6.27 -3.14
C PHE A 33 6.90 6.26 -2.18
N HIS A 34 7.30 5.06 -1.76
CA HIS A 34 8.55 4.86 -1.04
C HIS A 34 9.61 4.28 -1.97
N LEU A 35 10.85 4.68 -1.77
CA LEU A 35 12.01 4.21 -2.53
C LEU A 35 13.06 3.62 -1.60
N ASP A 36 13.61 2.46 -1.99
CA ASP A 36 14.82 1.90 -1.36
C ASP A 36 16.07 2.54 -1.99
N ARG A 37 16.78 3.33 -1.21
CA ARG A 37 18.07 3.91 -1.60
C ARG A 37 19.21 3.31 -0.77
N GLY A 38 19.70 2.14 -1.21
CA GLY A 38 20.83 1.48 -0.57
C GLY A 38 20.53 0.93 0.83
N GLY A 39 19.31 0.43 1.04
CA GLY A 39 18.79 -0.06 2.33
C GLY A 39 18.07 1.00 3.14
N ASN A 40 17.83 2.19 2.57
CA ASN A 40 17.08 3.26 3.17
C ASN A 40 15.78 3.51 2.37
N PHE A 41 14.63 3.30 2.99
CA PHE A 41 13.32 3.58 2.39
C PHE A 41 12.94 5.03 2.63
N GLU A 42 12.71 5.78 1.57
CA GLU A 42 12.35 7.19 1.61
C GLU A 42 10.99 7.42 0.94
N ILE A 43 10.23 8.40 1.41
CA ILE A 43 8.91 8.74 0.88
C ILE A 43 8.99 9.98 0.00
N TYR A 44 8.50 9.85 -1.21
CA TYR A 44 8.43 10.91 -2.21
C TYR A 44 7.00 11.16 -2.67
N VAL A 45 6.76 12.38 -3.09
CA VAL A 45 5.52 12.78 -3.75
C VAL A 45 5.83 13.55 -5.02
N SER A 46 5.06 13.33 -6.06
CA SER A 46 5.19 14.04 -7.34
C SER A 46 3.84 14.30 -7.98
N GLU A 47 3.70 15.44 -8.64
CA GLU A 47 2.61 15.66 -9.60
C GLU A 47 2.76 14.74 -10.80
N PRO A 48 1.65 14.41 -11.50
CA PRO A 48 1.64 13.47 -12.62
C PRO A 48 2.55 13.83 -13.79
N GLY A 49 3.01 15.07 -13.89
CA GLY A 49 3.94 15.56 -14.92
C GLY A 49 5.39 15.62 -14.46
N GLY A 50 5.72 15.26 -13.22
CA GLY A 50 7.06 15.37 -12.65
C GLY A 50 7.55 16.83 -12.48
N SER A 51 6.65 17.81 -12.63
CA SER A 51 7.01 19.25 -12.61
C SER A 51 7.24 19.78 -11.19
N SER A 52 6.66 19.18 -10.20
CA SER A 52 6.95 19.45 -8.80
C SER A 52 7.18 18.14 -8.04
N ARG A 53 8.15 18.13 -7.15
CA ARG A 53 8.52 16.99 -6.31
C ARG A 53 8.79 17.46 -4.91
N ALA A 54 8.36 16.66 -3.93
CA ALA A 54 8.77 16.77 -2.56
C ALA A 54 9.41 15.45 -2.10
N ASP A 55 10.60 15.54 -1.53
CA ASP A 55 11.19 14.50 -0.70
C ASP A 55 10.65 14.72 0.72
N LEU A 56 9.78 13.84 1.16
CA LEU A 56 9.14 13.97 2.46
C LEU A 56 10.01 13.41 3.60
N SER A 57 11.04 12.62 3.27
CA SER A 57 11.88 11.94 4.25
C SER A 57 13.27 12.56 4.43
N ALA A 58 13.73 13.42 3.53
CA ALA A 58 14.94 14.25 3.67
C ALA A 58 16.22 13.48 4.06
N ASN A 59 16.46 12.30 3.46
CA ASN A 59 17.65 11.45 3.74
C ASN A 59 17.74 10.92 5.19
N LEU A 60 16.61 10.73 5.86
CA LEU A 60 16.53 10.10 7.17
C LEU A 60 16.43 8.57 7.07
N PRO A 61 16.81 7.79 8.09
CA PRO A 61 16.82 6.34 7.98
C PRO A 61 15.41 5.76 7.88
N TRP A 62 15.20 4.94 6.90
CA TRP A 62 14.13 3.96 6.66
C TRP A 62 12.70 4.37 7.08
N ASP A 63 11.95 4.98 6.17
CA ASP A 63 10.52 5.23 6.33
C ASP A 63 9.70 4.03 5.82
N GLY A 64 8.66 3.64 6.57
CA GLY A 64 7.87 2.45 6.27
C GLY A 64 6.38 2.71 6.11
N PHE A 65 5.73 1.90 5.28
CA PHE A 65 4.28 1.83 5.11
C PHE A 65 3.59 3.18 4.92
N PRO A 66 3.88 3.91 3.85
CA PRO A 66 3.17 5.13 3.53
C PRO A 66 1.71 4.82 3.17
N VAL A 67 0.80 5.55 3.77
CA VAL A 67 -0.64 5.48 3.47
C VAL A 67 -1.19 6.88 3.21
N TRP A 68 -1.89 7.03 2.09
CA TRP A 68 -2.52 8.29 1.71
C TRP A 68 -3.72 8.61 2.58
N SER A 69 -3.89 9.89 2.89
CA SER A 69 -5.19 10.36 3.34
C SER A 69 -6.23 10.23 2.21
N PRO A 70 -7.50 9.97 2.53
CA PRO A 70 -8.55 9.80 1.51
C PRO A 70 -8.72 10.99 0.57
N ASP A 71 -8.43 12.20 1.05
CA ASP A 71 -8.46 13.45 0.27
C ASP A 71 -7.20 13.65 -0.61
N GLY A 72 -6.23 12.73 -0.53
CA GLY A 72 -4.99 12.79 -1.29
C GLY A 72 -4.04 13.94 -0.94
N SER A 73 -4.31 14.69 0.14
CA SER A 73 -3.49 15.84 0.53
C SER A 73 -2.31 15.51 1.43
N ARG A 74 -2.29 14.31 2.05
CA ARG A 74 -1.31 13.91 3.05
C ARG A 74 -0.91 12.46 2.94
N ILE A 75 0.24 12.13 3.53
CA ILE A 75 0.74 10.76 3.68
C ILE A 75 1.09 10.55 5.15
N ALA A 76 0.52 9.50 5.77
CA ALA A 76 0.96 8.99 7.06
C ALA A 76 1.94 7.82 6.84
N PHE A 77 2.99 7.74 7.65
CA PHE A 77 4.02 6.70 7.58
C PHE A 77 4.68 6.54 8.95
N TYR A 78 5.45 5.48 9.15
CA TYR A 78 6.26 5.39 10.36
C TYR A 78 7.76 5.48 10.04
N ARG A 79 8.52 5.99 11.00
CA ARG A 79 9.96 6.28 10.89
C ARG A 79 10.69 5.84 12.15
N PRO A 80 11.89 5.23 12.04
CA PRO A 80 12.75 5.02 13.19
C PRO A 80 13.25 6.37 13.75
N GLN A 81 13.00 6.59 15.02
CA GLN A 81 13.50 7.76 15.75
C GLN A 81 14.02 7.30 17.12
N GLU A 82 15.26 7.66 17.48
CA GLU A 82 15.89 7.38 18.78
C GLU A 82 15.81 5.92 19.28
N GLY A 83 15.64 4.95 18.35
CA GLY A 83 15.63 3.50 18.66
C GLY A 83 14.24 2.87 18.75
N ASN A 84 13.16 3.62 18.53
CA ASN A 84 11.79 3.16 18.35
C ASN A 84 11.24 3.58 16.97
N TYR A 85 9.95 3.39 16.74
CA TYR A 85 9.23 3.84 15.54
C TYR A 85 8.15 4.83 15.94
N ASP A 86 8.03 5.94 15.23
CA ASP A 86 6.98 6.94 15.40
C ASP A 86 6.17 7.14 14.12
N ILE A 87 4.91 7.55 14.27
CA ILE A 87 4.04 7.92 13.17
C ILE A 87 4.29 9.37 12.76
N PHE A 88 4.55 9.58 11.49
CA PHE A 88 4.73 10.89 10.86
C PHE A 88 3.61 11.18 9.88
N LEU A 89 3.35 12.46 9.70
CA LEU A 89 2.42 12.98 8.70
C LEU A 89 3.13 14.00 7.83
N ALA A 90 3.12 13.78 6.53
CA ALA A 90 3.65 14.69 5.54
C ALA A 90 2.54 15.34 4.71
N GLN A 91 2.68 16.62 4.39
CA GLN A 91 1.91 17.25 3.32
C GLN A 91 2.47 16.81 1.98
N VAL A 92 1.58 16.55 1.03
CA VAL A 92 1.94 16.04 -0.31
C VAL A 92 2.79 17.06 -1.12
N ASP A 93 2.66 18.35 -0.84
CA ASP A 93 3.49 19.40 -1.45
C ASP A 93 4.89 19.53 -0.82
N GLY A 94 5.21 18.71 0.20
CA GLY A 94 6.49 18.75 0.90
C GLY A 94 6.66 19.93 1.85
N SER A 95 5.64 20.76 2.04
CA SER A 95 5.72 21.96 2.87
C SER A 95 5.87 21.66 4.35
N SER A 96 5.48 20.46 4.79
CA SER A 96 5.52 20.08 6.20
C SER A 96 5.61 18.57 6.38
N VAL A 97 6.48 18.13 7.29
CA VAL A 97 6.52 16.79 7.86
C VAL A 97 6.51 16.95 9.39
N VAL A 98 5.54 16.36 10.05
CA VAL A 98 5.37 16.45 11.50
C VAL A 98 5.29 15.06 12.12
N SER A 99 5.85 14.88 13.31
CA SER A 99 5.61 13.70 14.12
C SER A 99 4.22 13.81 14.74
N LEU A 100 3.45 12.73 14.64
CA LEU A 100 2.14 12.59 15.29
C LEU A 100 2.27 11.85 16.63
N THR A 101 3.32 11.05 16.79
CA THR A 101 3.64 10.35 18.06
C THR A 101 5.08 10.64 18.46
N ASP A 102 5.34 10.61 19.77
CA ASP A 102 6.66 10.82 20.40
C ASP A 102 6.84 9.93 21.64
N ASP A 103 6.09 8.84 21.72
CA ASP A 103 6.16 7.87 22.81
C ASP A 103 7.44 7.02 22.69
N PRO A 104 8.12 6.63 23.80
CA PRO A 104 9.27 5.72 23.73
C PRO A 104 8.98 4.32 23.18
N ALA A 105 7.72 3.96 23.04
CA ALA A 105 7.25 2.71 22.46
C ALA A 105 7.23 2.76 20.91
N ALA A 106 7.13 1.60 20.29
CA ALA A 106 7.02 1.53 18.83
C ALA A 106 5.60 1.83 18.38
N ASP A 107 5.41 2.86 17.58
CA ASP A 107 4.20 3.24 16.88
C ASP A 107 4.35 2.97 15.37
N ALA A 108 3.49 2.13 14.79
CA ALA A 108 3.66 1.66 13.42
C ALA A 108 2.33 1.33 12.73
N PHE A 109 2.38 1.01 11.44
CA PHE A 109 1.25 0.55 10.63
C PHE A 109 0.02 1.48 10.65
N PRO A 110 0.21 2.78 10.32
CA PRO A 110 -0.90 3.71 10.28
C PRO A 110 -1.93 3.31 9.19
N THR A 111 -3.22 3.51 9.47
CA THR A 111 -4.30 3.36 8.49
C THR A 111 -5.36 4.43 8.70
N TRP A 112 -5.77 5.11 7.63
CA TRP A 112 -6.71 6.22 7.67
C TRP A 112 -8.16 5.76 7.76
N SER A 113 -8.98 6.48 8.51
CA SER A 113 -10.42 6.42 8.35
C SER A 113 -10.84 6.97 6.99
N PRO A 114 -11.90 6.44 6.35
CA PRO A 114 -12.33 6.87 5.02
C PRO A 114 -12.67 8.37 4.90
N ASP A 115 -13.06 9.00 6.00
CA ASP A 115 -13.32 10.43 6.08
C ASP A 115 -12.07 11.31 6.31
N GLY A 116 -10.90 10.66 6.47
CA GLY A 116 -9.62 11.33 6.72
C GLY A 116 -9.51 12.06 8.06
N SER A 117 -10.43 11.81 8.99
CA SER A 117 -10.43 12.49 10.29
C SER A 117 -9.55 11.81 11.34
N ARG A 118 -9.31 10.50 11.20
CA ARG A 118 -8.60 9.66 12.17
C ARG A 118 -7.58 8.73 11.52
N ILE A 119 -6.61 8.30 12.34
CA ILE A 119 -5.60 7.31 11.98
C ILE A 119 -5.62 6.22 13.05
N ALA A 120 -5.82 4.95 12.64
CA ALA A 120 -5.57 3.80 13.51
C ALA A 120 -4.14 3.32 13.31
N PHE A 121 -3.49 2.86 14.37
CA PHE A 121 -2.08 2.44 14.34
C PHE A 121 -1.79 1.38 15.40
N TYR A 122 -0.68 0.69 15.24
CA TYR A 122 -0.12 -0.22 16.24
C TYR A 122 0.73 0.56 17.23
N SER A 123 0.64 0.20 18.53
CA SER A 123 1.55 0.67 19.56
C SER A 123 1.79 -0.37 20.63
N ASP A 124 3.01 -0.48 21.14
CA ASP A 124 3.35 -1.35 22.29
C ASP A 124 3.59 -0.57 23.59
N ARG A 125 3.09 0.67 23.68
CA ARG A 125 3.27 1.58 24.84
C ARG A 125 2.74 1.05 26.16
N ASP A 126 1.76 0.17 26.16
CA ASP A 126 1.18 -0.44 27.35
C ASP A 126 1.73 -1.87 27.62
N GLY A 127 2.87 -2.24 26.99
CA GLY A 127 3.64 -3.45 27.29
C GLY A 127 3.41 -4.63 26.34
N ASN A 128 2.37 -4.58 25.50
CA ASN A 128 2.15 -5.47 24.36
C ASN A 128 1.65 -4.63 23.17
N GLY A 129 1.65 -5.23 21.98
CA GLY A 129 1.16 -4.53 20.81
C GLY A 129 -0.35 -4.48 20.78
N ASP A 130 -0.91 -3.28 20.66
CA ASP A 130 -2.34 -3.02 20.62
C ASP A 130 -2.71 -2.08 19.48
N VAL A 131 -3.99 -2.05 19.13
CA VAL A 131 -4.56 -1.09 18.19
C VAL A 131 -4.93 0.18 18.94
N TYR A 132 -4.42 1.29 18.46
CA TYR A 132 -4.73 2.65 18.89
C TYR A 132 -5.39 3.44 17.78
N VAL A 133 -6.08 4.51 18.15
CA VAL A 133 -6.58 5.51 17.20
C VAL A 133 -6.21 6.91 17.70
N MET A 134 -5.99 7.81 16.78
CA MET A 134 -5.78 9.25 17.05
C MET A 134 -6.50 10.09 16.01
N ASN A 135 -6.70 11.36 16.32
CA ASN A 135 -7.10 12.36 15.33
C ASN A 135 -5.97 12.57 14.32
N ARG A 136 -6.30 13.05 13.12
CA ARG A 136 -5.31 13.33 12.04
C ARG A 136 -4.20 14.31 12.41
N ASP A 137 -4.34 15.06 13.49
CA ASP A 137 -3.36 16.01 14.03
C ASP A 137 -2.50 15.42 15.14
N GLY A 138 -2.64 14.13 15.44
CA GLY A 138 -1.93 13.41 16.52
C GLY A 138 -2.60 13.52 17.89
N SER A 139 -3.63 14.36 18.02
CA SER A 139 -4.34 14.51 19.30
C SER A 139 -5.33 13.37 19.56
N GLY A 140 -5.79 13.24 20.80
CA GLY A 140 -6.87 12.32 21.14
C GLY A 140 -6.50 10.84 21.02
N VAL A 141 -5.25 10.48 21.30
CA VAL A 141 -4.79 9.07 21.28
C VAL A 141 -5.62 8.24 22.24
N LEU A 142 -6.23 7.18 21.72
CA LEU A 142 -7.08 6.25 22.46
C LEU A 142 -6.68 4.82 22.15
N ARG A 143 -6.45 4.00 23.18
CA ARG A 143 -6.27 2.55 23.06
C ARG A 143 -7.61 1.89 22.75
N LEU A 144 -7.65 1.07 21.70
CA LEU A 144 -8.85 0.35 21.27
C LEU A 144 -8.86 -1.11 21.68
N THR A 145 -7.69 -1.74 21.86
CA THR A 145 -7.55 -3.13 22.33
C THR A 145 -6.67 -3.18 23.56
N ASP A 146 -6.89 -4.18 24.45
CA ASP A 146 -6.19 -4.35 25.72
C ASP A 146 -5.92 -5.81 26.08
N ASP A 147 -6.05 -6.72 25.13
CA ASP A 147 -5.80 -8.14 25.32
C ASP A 147 -4.28 -8.44 25.40
N PRO A 148 -3.82 -9.43 26.20
CA PRO A 148 -2.39 -9.80 26.28
C PRO A 148 -1.77 -10.30 24.97
N GLY A 149 -2.57 -10.74 23.99
CA GLY A 149 -2.12 -11.07 22.64
C GLY A 149 -1.88 -9.82 21.82
N ALA A 150 -0.84 -9.81 20.98
CA ALA A 150 -0.61 -8.66 20.11
C ALA A 150 -1.72 -8.51 19.07
N ASP A 151 -2.16 -7.28 18.89
CA ASP A 151 -3.19 -6.86 17.95
C ASP A 151 -2.61 -5.87 16.92
N PHE A 152 -2.99 -6.01 15.65
CA PHE A 152 -2.45 -5.23 14.54
C PHE A 152 -3.59 -4.65 13.69
N PRO A 153 -3.68 -3.32 13.50
CA PRO A 153 -4.70 -2.75 12.61
C PRO A 153 -4.44 -3.16 11.16
N TYR A 154 -5.50 -3.49 10.44
CA TYR A 154 -5.41 -3.73 8.99
C TYR A 154 -6.10 -2.62 8.21
N ALA A 155 -7.41 -2.49 8.33
CA ALA A 155 -8.15 -1.54 7.52
C ALA A 155 -9.45 -1.08 8.20
N TRP A 156 -9.85 0.13 7.90
CA TRP A 156 -11.20 0.63 8.17
C TRP A 156 -12.19 0.05 7.17
N SER A 157 -13.43 -0.19 7.61
CA SER A 157 -14.53 -0.45 6.67
C SER A 157 -14.80 0.79 5.81
N PRO A 158 -15.29 0.65 4.57
CA PRO A 158 -15.53 1.77 3.67
C PRO A 158 -16.47 2.85 4.23
N ASP A 159 -17.38 2.48 5.14
CA ASP A 159 -18.28 3.40 5.83
C ASP A 159 -17.66 4.08 7.07
N GLY A 160 -16.40 3.74 7.41
CA GLY A 160 -15.67 4.28 8.56
C GLY A 160 -16.20 3.88 9.94
N THR A 161 -17.16 2.96 10.00
CA THR A 161 -17.78 2.58 11.29
C THR A 161 -17.03 1.48 12.02
N ARG A 162 -16.20 0.70 11.32
CA ARG A 162 -15.49 -0.47 11.86
C ARG A 162 -14.01 -0.48 11.46
N ILE A 163 -13.21 -1.22 12.24
CA ILE A 163 -11.79 -1.49 11.97
C ILE A 163 -11.61 -3.00 12.00
N SER A 164 -11.00 -3.57 10.94
CA SER A 164 -10.50 -4.94 10.95
C SER A 164 -9.07 -4.98 11.49
N PHE A 165 -8.77 -5.98 12.31
CA PHE A 165 -7.46 -6.16 12.90
C PHE A 165 -7.11 -7.64 13.04
N GLY A 166 -5.82 -7.93 13.03
CA GLY A 166 -5.30 -9.26 13.36
C GLY A 166 -5.00 -9.36 14.84
N SER A 167 -5.25 -10.51 15.46
CA SER A 167 -4.99 -10.73 16.87
C SER A 167 -4.34 -12.08 17.13
N LEU A 168 -3.34 -12.09 18.01
CA LEU A 168 -2.67 -13.30 18.50
C LEU A 168 -3.24 -13.80 19.84
N ARG A 169 -4.34 -13.23 20.33
CA ARG A 169 -4.91 -13.53 21.66
C ARG A 169 -5.33 -14.99 21.84
N HIS A 170 -5.55 -15.74 20.77
CA HIS A 170 -5.92 -17.17 20.81
C HIS A 170 -4.79 -18.12 20.35
N GLY A 171 -3.54 -17.61 20.26
CA GLY A 171 -2.35 -18.43 20.01
C GLY A 171 -1.88 -18.48 18.55
N ASN A 172 -2.75 -18.22 17.59
CA ASN A 172 -2.46 -17.99 16.18
C ASN A 172 -3.06 -16.67 15.72
N LEU A 173 -2.69 -16.20 14.54
CA LEU A 173 -3.23 -14.96 13.99
C LEU A 173 -4.63 -15.19 13.43
N GLU A 174 -5.58 -14.46 13.95
CA GLU A 174 -6.99 -14.49 13.60
C GLU A 174 -7.49 -13.10 13.23
N ILE A 175 -8.53 -13.04 12.44
CA ILE A 175 -9.16 -11.78 12.01
C ILE A 175 -10.25 -11.40 12.99
N TYR A 176 -10.20 -10.19 13.45
CA TYR A 176 -11.19 -9.53 14.29
C TYR A 176 -11.74 -8.29 13.63
N VAL A 177 -12.88 -7.85 14.08
CA VAL A 177 -13.47 -6.56 13.77
C VAL A 177 -13.96 -5.90 15.05
N MET A 178 -13.90 -4.58 15.13
CA MET A 178 -14.44 -3.76 16.19
C MET A 178 -15.12 -2.53 15.61
N ARG A 179 -15.93 -1.84 16.43
CA ARG A 179 -16.34 -0.48 16.10
C ARG A 179 -15.15 0.48 16.14
N ALA A 180 -15.28 1.59 15.46
CA ALA A 180 -14.26 2.64 15.38
C ALA A 180 -13.93 3.31 16.73
N ASP A 181 -14.69 3.04 17.79
CA ASP A 181 -14.46 3.45 19.18
C ASP A 181 -13.85 2.34 20.05
N GLY A 182 -13.52 1.17 19.48
CA GLY A 182 -12.96 0.01 20.17
C GLY A 182 -14.00 -0.93 20.78
N SER A 183 -15.29 -0.57 20.76
CA SER A 183 -16.36 -1.42 21.27
C SER A 183 -16.74 -2.54 20.29
N ASP A 184 -17.55 -3.51 20.77
CA ASP A 184 -18.10 -4.61 19.97
C ASP A 184 -17.00 -5.42 19.23
N GLN A 185 -15.87 -5.70 19.91
CA GLN A 185 -14.82 -6.56 19.36
C GLN A 185 -15.35 -7.96 19.10
N ALA A 186 -15.29 -8.42 17.87
CA ALA A 186 -15.78 -9.72 17.45
C ALA A 186 -14.68 -10.49 16.71
N ARG A 187 -14.43 -11.74 17.11
CA ARG A 187 -13.61 -12.69 16.36
C ARG A 187 -14.37 -13.14 15.12
N LEU A 188 -13.81 -12.93 13.94
CA LEU A 188 -14.42 -13.33 12.67
C LEU A 188 -13.96 -14.70 12.19
N THR A 189 -12.74 -15.09 12.56
CA THR A 189 -12.16 -16.40 12.21
C THR A 189 -11.77 -17.17 13.45
N ASP A 190 -11.90 -18.50 13.40
CA ASP A 190 -11.59 -19.44 14.47
C ASP A 190 -11.09 -20.75 13.88
N HIS A 191 -9.80 -20.80 13.56
CA HIS A 191 -9.18 -21.99 12.97
C HIS A 191 -7.72 -22.10 13.44
N PRO A 192 -7.15 -23.34 13.60
CA PRO A 192 -5.75 -23.53 13.97
C PRO A 192 -4.73 -22.97 12.95
N GLY A 193 -5.10 -22.86 11.66
CA GLY A 193 -4.32 -22.17 10.65
C GLY A 193 -4.44 -20.65 10.82
N ALA A 194 -3.39 -19.91 10.44
CA ALA A 194 -3.38 -18.45 10.48
C ALA A 194 -4.32 -17.87 9.42
N ASP A 195 -5.06 -16.83 9.79
CA ASP A 195 -5.88 -16.01 8.90
C ASP A 195 -5.31 -14.59 8.84
N LEU A 196 -5.02 -14.10 7.64
CA LEU A 196 -4.16 -12.93 7.39
C LEU A 196 -4.78 -11.96 6.40
N GLY A 197 -4.34 -10.69 6.49
CA GLY A 197 -4.52 -9.69 5.44
C GLY A 197 -5.97 -9.47 5.00
N PRO A 198 -6.92 -9.21 5.91
CA PRO A 198 -8.29 -8.96 5.53
C PRO A 198 -8.41 -7.67 4.70
N VAL A 199 -9.10 -7.78 3.57
CA VAL A 199 -9.44 -6.65 2.69
C VAL A 199 -10.95 -6.55 2.56
N TRP A 200 -11.51 -5.38 2.86
CA TRP A 200 -12.94 -5.10 2.73
C TRP A 200 -13.34 -4.98 1.26
N SER A 201 -14.50 -5.52 0.91
CA SER A 201 -15.14 -5.17 -0.37
C SER A 201 -15.52 -3.68 -0.39
N PRO A 202 -15.53 -3.03 -1.57
CA PRO A 202 -15.84 -1.59 -1.67
C PRO A 202 -17.19 -1.18 -1.06
N ASP A 203 -18.16 -2.08 -1.04
CA ASP A 203 -19.48 -1.87 -0.42
C ASP A 203 -19.51 -2.18 1.10
N GLY A 204 -18.40 -2.67 1.66
CA GLY A 204 -18.28 -3.02 3.08
C GLY A 204 -19.08 -4.24 3.54
N THR A 205 -19.64 -5.02 2.61
CA THR A 205 -20.48 -6.19 2.94
C THR A 205 -19.70 -7.47 3.13
N SER A 206 -18.49 -7.54 2.56
CA SER A 206 -17.64 -8.74 2.54
C SER A 206 -16.20 -8.42 2.92
N ILE A 207 -15.48 -9.46 3.36
CA ILE A 207 -14.04 -9.43 3.64
C ILE A 207 -13.40 -10.61 2.92
N ALA A 208 -12.38 -10.34 2.11
CA ALA A 208 -11.49 -11.37 1.58
C ALA A 208 -10.23 -11.45 2.43
N PHE A 209 -9.65 -12.63 2.60
CA PHE A 209 -8.48 -12.87 3.44
C PHE A 209 -7.70 -14.12 3.01
N GLU A 210 -6.44 -14.19 3.38
CA GLU A 210 -5.60 -15.38 3.21
C GLU A 210 -5.73 -16.29 4.44
N SER A 211 -5.73 -17.62 4.23
CA SER A 211 -5.85 -18.61 5.29
C SER A 211 -5.00 -19.86 5.03
N ASP A 212 -4.26 -20.29 6.05
CA ASP A 212 -3.49 -21.54 6.02
C ASP A 212 -4.29 -22.76 6.44
N ARG A 213 -5.61 -22.66 6.58
CA ARG A 213 -6.46 -23.74 7.12
C ARG A 213 -6.47 -25.01 6.29
N THR A 214 -6.15 -24.94 5.02
CA THR A 214 -6.01 -26.08 4.11
C THR A 214 -4.58 -26.60 4.01
N GLY A 215 -3.61 -25.85 4.56
CA GLY A 215 -2.20 -26.20 4.58
C GLY A 215 -1.34 -25.48 3.53
N ASP A 216 -1.96 -24.92 2.48
CA ASP A 216 -1.24 -24.36 1.33
C ASP A 216 -1.36 -22.83 1.23
N GLY A 217 -2.24 -22.20 2.00
CA GLY A 217 -2.61 -20.79 1.88
C GLY A 217 -3.59 -20.55 0.73
N ASP A 218 -4.87 -20.39 1.10
CA ASP A 218 -5.97 -20.13 0.18
C ASP A 218 -6.61 -18.78 0.46
N ILE A 219 -7.38 -18.27 -0.51
CA ILE A 219 -8.19 -17.08 -0.32
C ILE A 219 -9.61 -17.47 0.06
N TYR A 220 -10.07 -16.86 1.13
CA TYR A 220 -11.42 -16.99 1.62
C TYR A 220 -12.16 -15.66 1.50
N VAL A 221 -13.46 -15.75 1.29
CA VAL A 221 -14.38 -14.62 1.37
C VAL A 221 -15.44 -14.94 2.41
N MET A 222 -15.69 -14.01 3.31
CA MET A 222 -16.77 -14.08 4.31
C MET A 222 -17.59 -12.80 4.27
N ASN A 223 -18.81 -12.84 4.83
CA ASN A 223 -19.49 -11.58 5.05
C ASN A 223 -18.84 -10.76 6.18
N ALA A 224 -19.11 -9.50 6.21
CA ALA A 224 -18.52 -8.55 7.17
C ALA A 224 -18.87 -8.81 8.65
N ALA A 225 -19.74 -9.79 8.94
CA ALA A 225 -20.04 -10.28 10.29
C ALA A 225 -19.30 -11.59 10.64
N GLY A 226 -18.35 -12.03 9.78
CA GLY A 226 -17.54 -13.24 10.02
C GLY A 226 -18.26 -14.55 9.73
N SER A 227 -19.49 -14.51 9.20
CA SER A 227 -20.21 -15.75 8.89
C SER A 227 -19.96 -16.20 7.47
N ARG A 228 -20.06 -17.53 7.26
CA ARG A 228 -19.95 -18.20 5.97
C ARG A 228 -18.60 -17.94 5.26
N PRO A 229 -17.45 -18.22 5.87
CA PRO A 229 -16.20 -18.18 5.12
C PRO A 229 -16.24 -19.25 4.02
N VAL A 230 -16.04 -18.81 2.78
CA VAL A 230 -16.01 -19.67 1.59
C VAL A 230 -14.61 -19.62 1.03
N ASN A 231 -13.97 -20.79 0.86
CA ASN A 231 -12.75 -20.90 0.09
C ASN A 231 -13.08 -20.64 -1.39
N VAL A 232 -12.52 -19.58 -1.96
CA VAL A 232 -12.78 -19.20 -3.36
C VAL A 232 -11.71 -19.70 -4.31
N THR A 233 -10.63 -20.28 -3.80
CA THR A 233 -9.49 -20.75 -4.61
C THR A 233 -9.32 -22.25 -4.70
N VAL A 234 -9.76 -23.03 -3.73
CA VAL A 234 -9.96 -24.50 -3.68
C VAL A 234 -9.00 -25.34 -4.55
N ARG A 235 -7.70 -25.10 -4.49
CA ARG A 235 -6.72 -25.90 -5.24
C ARG A 235 -5.44 -26.08 -4.43
N PRO A 236 -4.68 -27.17 -4.62
CA PRO A 236 -3.35 -27.28 -4.03
C PRO A 236 -2.44 -26.15 -4.49
N LEU A 237 -1.48 -25.78 -3.65
CA LEU A 237 -0.53 -24.69 -3.81
C LEU A 237 -1.10 -23.32 -3.47
N ARG A 238 -0.20 -22.39 -3.13
CA ARG A 238 -0.50 -21.11 -2.53
C ARG A 238 -1.25 -20.17 -3.45
N ASP A 239 -2.31 -19.61 -2.91
CA ASP A 239 -3.05 -18.46 -3.43
C ASP A 239 -2.90 -17.30 -2.45
N GLY A 240 -2.73 -16.07 -2.95
CA GLY A 240 -2.52 -14.91 -2.06
C GLY A 240 -2.70 -13.58 -2.75
N ALA A 241 -2.47 -12.50 -1.97
CA ALA A 241 -2.59 -11.11 -2.38
C ALA A 241 -3.95 -10.78 -3.05
N PRO A 242 -5.08 -11.02 -2.36
CA PRO A 242 -6.40 -10.71 -2.92
C PRO A 242 -6.61 -9.20 -3.05
N VAL A 243 -7.10 -8.76 -4.21
CA VAL A 243 -7.44 -7.36 -4.50
C VAL A 243 -8.83 -7.28 -5.09
N TRP A 244 -9.75 -6.57 -4.43
CA TRP A 244 -11.09 -6.33 -4.93
C TRP A 244 -11.10 -5.43 -6.15
N SER A 245 -11.93 -5.74 -7.13
CA SER A 245 -12.27 -4.78 -8.17
C SER A 245 -12.99 -3.57 -7.53
N PRO A 246 -12.81 -2.35 -8.05
CA PRO A 246 -13.47 -1.15 -7.50
C PRO A 246 -15.00 -1.23 -7.47
N VAL A 247 -15.59 -2.06 -8.31
CA VAL A 247 -17.04 -2.31 -8.35
C VAL A 247 -17.50 -3.44 -7.41
N GLY A 248 -16.55 -4.17 -6.79
CA GLY A 248 -16.83 -5.15 -5.74
C GLY A 248 -17.36 -6.52 -6.22
N ASP A 249 -17.43 -6.76 -7.51
CA ASP A 249 -17.95 -8.00 -8.10
C ASP A 249 -16.89 -9.07 -8.36
N ARG A 250 -15.60 -8.68 -8.41
CA ARG A 250 -14.48 -9.54 -8.75
C ARG A 250 -13.32 -9.40 -7.78
N LEU A 251 -12.54 -10.46 -7.66
CA LEU A 251 -11.33 -10.53 -6.86
C LEU A 251 -10.17 -10.98 -7.74
N ALA A 252 -9.14 -10.14 -7.90
CA ALA A 252 -7.87 -10.54 -8.50
C ALA A 252 -6.94 -11.10 -7.43
N PHE A 253 -6.12 -12.09 -7.77
CA PHE A 253 -5.17 -12.71 -6.85
C PHE A 253 -4.04 -13.40 -7.62
N VAL A 254 -3.00 -13.78 -6.90
CA VAL A 254 -1.91 -14.60 -7.42
C VAL A 254 -2.10 -16.06 -7.01
N SER A 255 -1.69 -17.00 -7.87
CA SER A 255 -1.83 -18.43 -7.62
C SER A 255 -0.68 -19.22 -8.24
N GLN A 256 -0.20 -20.23 -7.53
CA GLN A 256 0.81 -21.17 -8.02
C GLN A 256 0.22 -22.49 -8.54
N ARG A 257 -1.12 -22.57 -8.68
CA ARG A 257 -1.87 -23.81 -9.01
C ARG A 257 -1.47 -24.51 -10.30
N ASP A 258 -0.85 -23.80 -11.24
CA ASP A 258 -0.41 -24.30 -12.54
C ASP A 258 1.12 -24.36 -12.68
N GLY A 259 1.88 -24.29 -11.55
CA GLY A 259 3.33 -24.44 -11.47
C GLY A 259 4.09 -23.15 -11.22
N ASP A 260 3.87 -22.13 -12.03
CA ASP A 260 4.41 -20.78 -11.84
C ASP A 260 3.37 -19.86 -11.19
N THR A 261 3.82 -18.75 -10.60
CA THR A 261 2.92 -17.76 -10.02
C THR A 261 2.21 -16.98 -11.16
N GLU A 262 0.90 -17.07 -11.20
CA GLU A 262 0.06 -16.48 -12.24
C GLU A 262 -1.05 -15.64 -11.63
N LEU A 263 -1.63 -14.75 -12.43
CA LEU A 263 -2.78 -13.94 -12.03
C LEU A 263 -4.09 -14.63 -12.40
N TYR A 264 -5.00 -14.58 -11.46
CA TYR A 264 -6.37 -15.05 -11.61
C TYR A 264 -7.37 -13.98 -11.21
N VAL A 265 -8.54 -14.05 -11.80
CA VAL A 265 -9.73 -13.26 -11.42
C VAL A 265 -10.87 -14.20 -11.12
N MET A 266 -11.42 -14.08 -9.92
CA MET A 266 -12.65 -14.74 -9.50
C MET A 266 -13.82 -13.75 -9.67
N ASP A 267 -14.79 -14.10 -10.49
CA ASP A 267 -16.09 -13.46 -10.50
C ASP A 267 -16.94 -14.08 -9.37
N LEU A 268 -17.24 -13.28 -8.36
CA LEU A 268 -17.96 -13.77 -7.19
C LEU A 268 -19.46 -13.90 -7.41
N THR A 269 -20.00 -13.22 -8.42
CA THR A 269 -21.42 -13.30 -8.78
C THR A 269 -21.76 -14.63 -9.45
N TYR A 270 -20.91 -15.06 -10.36
CA TYR A 270 -21.13 -16.27 -11.16
C TYR A 270 -20.26 -17.45 -10.72
N SER A 271 -19.37 -17.26 -9.73
CA SER A 271 -18.38 -18.25 -9.26
C SER A 271 -17.51 -18.75 -10.43
N TYR A 272 -17.10 -17.86 -11.30
CA TYR A 272 -16.30 -18.15 -12.47
C TYR A 272 -14.86 -17.68 -12.26
N LEU A 273 -13.91 -18.62 -12.45
CA LEU A 273 -12.48 -18.34 -12.34
C LEU A 273 -11.85 -18.17 -13.70
N THR A 274 -11.22 -17.04 -13.92
CA THR A 274 -10.45 -16.73 -15.12
C THR A 274 -8.96 -16.73 -14.78
N ARG A 275 -8.15 -17.50 -15.54
CA ARG A 275 -6.70 -17.33 -15.56
C ARG A 275 -6.38 -16.14 -16.46
N VAL A 276 -5.82 -15.08 -15.87
CA VAL A 276 -5.49 -13.84 -16.59
C VAL A 276 -4.17 -13.99 -17.33
N THR A 277 -3.19 -14.63 -16.70
CA THR A 277 -1.85 -14.80 -17.27
C THR A 277 -1.52 -16.28 -17.48
N GLN A 278 -0.65 -16.55 -18.45
CA GLN A 278 -0.12 -17.89 -18.75
C GLN A 278 1.30 -17.71 -19.27
N SER A 279 2.24 -17.55 -18.36
CA SER A 279 3.65 -17.43 -18.70
C SER A 279 4.46 -18.58 -18.08
N ALA A 280 5.68 -18.78 -18.55
CA ALA A 280 6.60 -19.76 -17.94
C ALA A 280 7.38 -19.16 -16.77
N ARG A 281 6.93 -18.02 -16.22
CA ARG A 281 7.57 -17.27 -15.13
C ARG A 281 6.53 -16.52 -14.33
N GLU A 282 6.94 -16.01 -13.19
CA GLU A 282 6.05 -15.27 -12.27
C GLU A 282 5.37 -14.07 -12.92
N ASP A 283 4.08 -14.01 -12.74
CA ASP A 283 3.23 -12.84 -12.91
C ASP A 283 2.59 -12.50 -11.55
N ALA A 284 2.74 -11.27 -11.08
CA ALA A 284 2.37 -10.89 -9.72
C ALA A 284 1.94 -9.42 -9.62
N TRP A 285 1.48 -9.01 -8.42
CA TRP A 285 1.17 -7.63 -8.07
C TRP A 285 0.06 -7.02 -8.91
N PRO A 286 -1.12 -7.64 -8.92
CA PRO A 286 -2.26 -7.12 -9.65
C PRO A 286 -2.76 -5.80 -9.06
N ALA A 287 -3.05 -4.84 -9.92
CA ALA A 287 -3.72 -3.60 -9.59
C ALA A 287 -4.86 -3.35 -10.58
N TRP A 288 -6.09 -3.18 -10.06
CA TRP A 288 -7.24 -2.87 -10.90
C TRP A 288 -7.21 -1.42 -11.38
N SER A 289 -7.61 -1.21 -12.62
CA SER A 289 -7.95 0.11 -13.13
C SER A 289 -9.16 0.70 -12.37
N PRO A 290 -9.28 2.03 -12.25
CA PRO A 290 -10.37 2.67 -11.50
C PRO A 290 -11.77 2.24 -11.93
N GLU A 291 -11.95 1.96 -13.22
CA GLU A 291 -13.21 1.44 -13.79
C GLU A 291 -13.40 -0.07 -13.58
N GLY A 292 -12.39 -0.78 -13.03
CA GLY A 292 -12.45 -2.22 -12.73
C GLY A 292 -12.43 -3.13 -13.95
N SER A 293 -12.09 -2.66 -15.16
CA SER A 293 -12.11 -3.48 -16.38
C SER A 293 -10.75 -4.06 -16.75
N ARG A 294 -9.65 -3.44 -16.30
CA ARG A 294 -8.27 -3.84 -16.63
C ARG A 294 -7.45 -4.08 -15.38
N LEU A 295 -6.37 -4.85 -15.54
CA LEU A 295 -5.34 -5.09 -14.53
C LEU A 295 -4.00 -4.59 -15.05
N ALA A 296 -3.25 -3.89 -14.20
CA ALA A 296 -1.81 -3.73 -14.34
C ALA A 296 -1.13 -4.76 -13.44
N PHE A 297 0.02 -5.29 -13.87
CA PHE A 297 0.74 -6.31 -13.13
C PHE A 297 2.22 -6.36 -13.50
N VAL A 298 3.01 -7.03 -12.66
CA VAL A 298 4.41 -7.34 -12.95
C VAL A 298 4.50 -8.71 -13.60
N SER A 299 5.30 -8.81 -14.67
CA SER A 299 5.57 -10.08 -15.34
C SER A 299 7.08 -10.28 -15.55
N ASN A 300 7.55 -11.48 -15.22
CA ASN A 300 8.94 -11.92 -15.45
C ASN A 300 9.13 -12.70 -16.76
N ARG A 301 8.09 -12.74 -17.63
CA ARG A 301 8.06 -13.56 -18.86
C ARG A 301 9.21 -13.28 -19.84
N ASP A 302 9.75 -12.06 -19.82
CA ASP A 302 10.86 -11.61 -20.67
C ASP A 302 12.22 -11.67 -19.95
N PHE A 303 12.39 -12.51 -18.91
CA PHE A 303 13.60 -12.67 -18.09
C PHE A 303 13.94 -11.48 -17.20
N ASN A 304 13.08 -10.51 -17.13
CA ASN A 304 13.14 -9.32 -16.32
C ASN A 304 11.74 -8.95 -15.84
N SER A 305 11.63 -8.31 -14.67
CA SER A 305 10.36 -7.80 -14.17
C SER A 305 9.95 -6.57 -14.97
N GLU A 306 8.81 -6.64 -15.63
CA GLU A 306 8.27 -5.57 -16.47
C GLU A 306 6.79 -5.33 -16.12
N ILE A 307 6.32 -4.13 -16.42
CA ILE A 307 4.92 -3.77 -16.24
C ILE A 307 4.10 -4.15 -17.48
N TYR A 308 3.04 -4.87 -17.24
CA TYR A 308 2.05 -5.27 -18.24
C TYR A 308 0.66 -4.77 -17.85
N ILE A 309 -0.20 -4.62 -18.85
CA ILE A 309 -1.66 -4.47 -18.65
C ILE A 309 -2.40 -5.55 -19.42
N ALA A 310 -3.58 -5.91 -18.92
CA ALA A 310 -4.51 -6.82 -19.57
C ALA A 310 -5.95 -6.42 -19.24
N ASN A 311 -6.91 -6.88 -20.03
CA ASN A 311 -8.30 -6.91 -19.60
C ASN A 311 -8.47 -7.92 -18.44
N GLY A 312 -9.47 -7.73 -17.60
CA GLY A 312 -9.78 -8.64 -16.49
C GLY A 312 -10.13 -10.08 -16.92
N ASP A 313 -10.39 -10.32 -18.19
CA ASP A 313 -10.60 -11.64 -18.80
C ASP A 313 -9.30 -12.26 -19.36
N GLY A 314 -8.14 -11.62 -19.17
CA GLY A 314 -6.83 -12.05 -19.65
C GLY A 314 -6.56 -11.71 -21.12
N SER A 315 -7.49 -11.10 -21.83
CA SER A 315 -7.27 -10.63 -23.21
C SER A 315 -6.47 -9.33 -23.26
N ALA A 316 -6.00 -8.95 -24.45
CA ALA A 316 -5.30 -7.70 -24.75
C ALA A 316 -4.08 -7.44 -23.85
N GLN A 317 -3.31 -8.46 -23.50
CA GLN A 317 -2.08 -8.31 -22.73
C GLN A 317 -1.06 -7.45 -23.51
N THR A 318 -0.62 -6.37 -22.90
CA THR A 318 0.31 -5.41 -23.50
C THR A 318 1.45 -5.12 -22.52
N ARG A 319 2.70 -5.25 -22.98
CA ARG A 319 3.88 -4.84 -22.26
C ARG A 319 4.02 -3.31 -22.32
N LEU A 320 4.15 -2.65 -21.17
CA LEU A 320 4.31 -1.20 -21.09
C LEU A 320 5.78 -0.77 -20.93
N THR A 321 6.61 -1.62 -20.31
CA THR A 321 8.01 -1.29 -20.04
C THR A 321 8.95 -2.34 -20.64
N SER A 322 10.20 -1.95 -20.93
CA SER A 322 11.16 -2.83 -21.63
C SER A 322 12.62 -2.54 -21.28
N ASP A 323 12.87 -1.95 -20.12
CA ASP A 323 14.23 -1.66 -19.65
C ASP A 323 14.92 -2.95 -19.16
N PRO A 324 16.25 -3.12 -19.30
CA PRO A 324 16.98 -4.26 -18.71
C PRO A 324 16.91 -4.33 -17.18
N ALA A 325 16.67 -3.21 -16.51
CA ALA A 325 16.47 -3.17 -15.06
C ALA A 325 15.01 -3.51 -14.70
N PRO A 326 14.77 -4.13 -13.53
CA PRO A 326 13.42 -4.56 -13.14
C PRO A 326 12.49 -3.37 -12.88
N ASP A 327 11.26 -3.49 -13.36
CA ASP A 327 10.14 -2.58 -13.09
C ASP A 327 9.10 -3.30 -12.24
N ARG A 328 8.59 -2.65 -11.17
CA ARG A 328 7.74 -3.29 -10.15
C ARG A 328 6.64 -2.35 -9.62
N GLY A 329 5.64 -2.93 -8.93
CA GLY A 329 4.64 -2.21 -8.17
C GLY A 329 3.80 -1.26 -9.04
N PRO A 330 3.07 -1.76 -10.04
CA PRO A 330 2.23 -0.90 -10.86
C PRO A 330 1.05 -0.33 -10.08
N ALA A 331 0.75 0.93 -10.34
CA ALA A 331 -0.42 1.59 -9.77
C ALA A 331 -1.05 2.53 -10.80
N TRP A 332 -2.37 2.48 -10.90
CA TRP A 332 -3.13 3.29 -11.84
C TRP A 332 -3.29 4.73 -11.35
N SER A 333 -3.23 5.67 -12.27
CA SER A 333 -3.73 7.02 -12.01
C SER A 333 -5.25 7.00 -11.81
N PRO A 334 -5.82 7.91 -11.01
CA PRO A 334 -7.25 7.94 -10.72
C PRO A 334 -8.15 8.07 -11.97
N ASP A 335 -7.64 8.69 -13.04
CA ASP A 335 -8.32 8.83 -14.32
C ASP A 335 -8.16 7.60 -15.25
N GLY A 336 -7.39 6.60 -14.83
CA GLY A 336 -7.13 5.38 -15.59
C GLY A 336 -6.29 5.58 -16.86
N SER A 337 -5.64 6.73 -17.04
CA SER A 337 -4.87 7.05 -18.25
C SER A 337 -3.41 6.66 -18.18
N ARG A 338 -2.86 6.45 -16.97
CA ARG A 338 -1.43 6.23 -16.74
C ARG A 338 -1.17 5.16 -15.67
N ILE A 339 0.05 4.61 -15.71
CA ILE A 339 0.57 3.67 -14.70
C ILE A 339 1.84 4.28 -14.10
N ALA A 340 1.87 4.38 -12.78
CA ALA A 340 3.10 4.63 -12.01
C ALA A 340 3.73 3.30 -11.63
N PHE A 341 5.08 3.24 -11.56
CA PHE A 341 5.81 2.03 -11.19
C PHE A 341 7.22 2.37 -10.70
N GLN A 342 7.81 1.45 -9.95
CA GLN A 342 9.21 1.52 -9.53
C GLN A 342 10.11 0.92 -10.59
N SER A 343 11.26 1.55 -10.87
CA SER A 343 12.27 1.08 -11.81
C SER A 343 13.68 1.26 -11.26
N PHE A 344 14.55 0.30 -11.54
CA PHE A 344 15.95 0.31 -11.14
C PHE A 344 16.89 0.71 -12.29
N ARG A 345 16.37 1.28 -13.40
CA ARG A 345 17.13 1.63 -14.62
C ARG A 345 18.28 2.62 -14.43
N GLU A 346 18.26 3.38 -13.36
CA GLU A 346 19.32 4.33 -12.99
C GLU A 346 20.26 3.76 -11.91
N GLY A 347 20.19 2.44 -11.65
CA GLY A 347 21.00 1.76 -10.64
C GLY A 347 20.46 1.87 -9.20
N GLN A 348 19.43 2.68 -8.99
CA GLN A 348 18.68 2.83 -7.75
C GLN A 348 17.18 2.75 -8.05
N SER A 349 16.37 2.48 -7.02
CA SER A 349 14.92 2.51 -7.15
C SER A 349 14.45 3.93 -7.41
N GLU A 350 13.74 4.11 -8.52
CA GLU A 350 13.14 5.38 -8.93
C GLU A 350 11.72 5.13 -9.40
N VAL A 351 10.86 6.14 -9.34
CA VAL A 351 9.49 6.04 -9.86
C VAL A 351 9.36 6.66 -11.22
N TYR A 352 8.66 5.96 -12.06
CA TYR A 352 8.31 6.36 -13.41
C TYR A 352 6.80 6.33 -13.61
N VAL A 353 6.34 7.09 -14.57
CA VAL A 353 4.96 7.06 -15.07
C VAL A 353 5.00 6.80 -16.56
N VAL A 354 4.10 5.98 -17.04
CA VAL A 354 3.91 5.69 -18.48
C VAL A 354 2.42 5.76 -18.79
N ASN A 355 2.06 6.21 -19.99
CA ASN A 355 0.69 6.14 -20.49
C ASN A 355 0.30 4.67 -20.71
N VAL A 356 -1.00 4.37 -20.64
CA VAL A 356 -1.52 2.99 -20.84
C VAL A 356 -1.30 2.44 -22.26
N ASP A 357 -0.88 3.27 -23.19
CA ASP A 357 -0.45 2.87 -24.55
C ASP A 357 1.09 2.64 -24.66
N GLY A 358 1.82 2.74 -23.54
CA GLY A 358 3.27 2.59 -23.46
C GLY A 358 4.07 3.84 -23.85
N SER A 359 3.41 4.92 -24.26
CA SER A 359 4.05 6.18 -24.59
C SER A 359 4.28 7.07 -23.37
N GLY A 360 5.02 8.16 -23.51
CA GLY A 360 5.12 9.21 -22.50
C GLY A 360 5.83 8.77 -21.21
N LEU A 361 6.75 7.81 -21.29
CA LEU A 361 7.54 7.40 -20.13
C LEU A 361 8.27 8.61 -19.53
N THR A 362 7.99 8.91 -18.29
CA THR A 362 8.54 10.05 -17.56
C THR A 362 9.03 9.60 -16.20
N ARG A 363 10.25 9.99 -15.84
CA ARG A 363 10.79 9.79 -14.50
C ARG A 363 10.21 10.83 -13.56
N LEU A 364 9.61 10.39 -12.48
CA LEU A 364 9.05 11.27 -11.44
C LEU A 364 10.07 11.59 -10.35
N THR A 365 10.99 10.69 -10.06
CA THR A 365 12.06 10.88 -9.07
C THR A 365 13.42 10.99 -9.74
N GLY A 366 14.43 11.51 -9.05
CA GLY A 366 15.79 11.58 -9.54
C GLY A 366 16.69 12.28 -8.54
N HIS A 367 17.97 11.94 -8.55
CA HIS A 367 18.96 12.64 -7.75
C HIS A 367 18.89 14.14 -8.00
N LEU A 368 18.71 14.93 -6.95
CA LEU A 368 19.36 16.21 -6.89
C LEU A 368 20.85 15.87 -6.82
N SER A 369 21.59 15.96 -7.93
CA SER A 369 23.04 16.01 -7.87
C SER A 369 23.39 17.11 -6.86
N ALA A 370 24.04 16.74 -5.77
CA ALA A 370 24.71 17.71 -4.90
C ALA A 370 25.68 18.47 -5.81
N GLY A 371 25.30 19.70 -6.23
CA GLY A 371 26.19 20.52 -7.07
C GLY A 371 25.51 21.32 -8.17
N SER A 372 24.36 21.96 -7.92
CA SER A 372 24.13 23.27 -8.54
C SER A 372 24.31 24.29 -7.42
N PRO A 373 25.39 25.09 -7.46
CA PRO A 373 25.46 26.25 -6.59
C PRO A 373 24.24 27.11 -6.92
N ALA A 374 23.52 27.53 -5.90
CA ALA A 374 22.58 28.64 -6.03
C ALA A 374 23.35 29.76 -6.78
N LEU A 375 22.82 30.24 -7.89
CA LEU A 375 23.26 31.47 -8.50
C LEU A 375 23.04 32.55 -7.42
N GLY A 376 24.13 32.84 -6.70
CA GLY A 376 24.22 34.01 -5.87
C GLY A 376 24.08 35.22 -6.76
N ASP A 377 23.19 36.11 -6.39
CA ASP A 377 23.07 37.43 -6.94
C ASP A 377 24.48 38.06 -7.03
N GLU A 378 24.97 38.27 -8.23
CA GLU A 378 26.07 39.19 -8.47
C GLU A 378 25.59 40.59 -8.09
N LEU A 379 25.94 41.01 -6.86
CA LEU A 379 25.95 42.40 -6.54
C LEU A 379 27.09 43.08 -7.32
N SER A 380 26.68 43.89 -8.29
CA SER A 380 27.52 44.82 -9.05
C SER A 380 28.44 45.66 -8.14
N PRO A 381 29.73 45.79 -8.45
CA PRO A 381 30.60 46.69 -7.72
C PRO A 381 30.41 48.13 -8.18
N ALA A 382 29.69 48.91 -7.39
CA ALA A 382 29.69 50.35 -7.55
C ALA A 382 30.40 51.03 -6.36
N GLU A 383 31.55 51.70 -6.75
CA GLU A 383 32.10 52.87 -6.13
C GLU A 383 32.91 52.73 -4.85
N ARG A 384 34.21 52.52 -5.04
CA ARG A 384 35.23 53.08 -4.15
C ARG A 384 35.41 54.56 -4.51
N SER A 385 35.22 55.44 -3.62
CA SER A 385 35.85 56.75 -3.59
C SER A 385 36.51 56.97 -2.23
N GLU A 386 37.83 57.05 -2.28
CA GLU A 386 38.67 57.62 -1.25
C GLU A 386 38.50 59.16 -1.23
N PRO A 387 39.04 59.88 -0.25
CA PRO A 387 40.29 59.67 0.44
C PRO A 387 40.13 59.33 1.93
#